data_620b3429c0b5eaf1baaa0ea080d2a690
#
_entry.id   620b3429c0b5eaf1baaa0ea080d2a690
#
_cell.length_a   1.000
_cell.length_b   1.000
_cell.length_c   1.000
_cell.angle_alpha   90.00
_cell.angle_beta   90.00
_cell.angle_gamma   90.00
#
_symmetry.space_group_name_H-M   'P 1'
#
loop_
_entity.id
_entity.type
_entity.pdbx_description
1 polymer ?
#
loop_
_entity_poly.entity_id
_entity_poly.type
_entity_poly.pdbx_seq_one_letter_code
_entity_poly.pdbx_strand_id
1 'polypeptide(L)'
;MEIISNSEKETIELGKKIASKLQKGMVVVLTGDLGSGKTKLTEGILTYFGLENEISSPTFTIVNEYYADSLNIYHFDVYRLADIDEFYVIGGEEYFEKGVSIIEWGELIEEALPKDYIKINFSRDLENETLRTVKIENVGNIEFSL
;
A
#
# COMPACT_ATOMS: atom_id res chain seq x y z
N MET A 1 -0.40 -9.99 -12.66
CA MET A 1 -1.32 -9.13 -13.43
C MET A 1 -0.70 -7.76 -13.63
N GLU A 2 -0.72 -7.27 -14.84
CA GLU A 2 -0.22 -5.93 -15.16
C GLU A 2 -1.37 -5.03 -15.59
N ILE A 3 -1.37 -3.81 -15.12
CA ILE A 3 -2.37 -2.81 -15.45
C ILE A 3 -1.64 -1.53 -15.85
N ILE A 4 -2.09 -0.90 -16.93
CA ILE A 4 -1.57 0.37 -17.38
C ILE A 4 -2.47 1.48 -16.86
N SER A 5 -1.87 2.45 -16.15
CA SER A 5 -2.56 3.66 -15.71
C SER A 5 -2.01 4.84 -16.48
N ASN A 6 -2.89 5.59 -17.14
CA ASN A 6 -2.50 6.73 -17.98
C ASN A 6 -2.60 8.07 -17.25
N SER A 7 -3.12 8.09 -16.04
CA SER A 7 -3.31 9.32 -15.27
C SER A 7 -3.39 9.06 -13.78
N GLU A 8 -3.24 10.11 -12.98
CA GLU A 8 -3.44 10.02 -11.54
C GLU A 8 -4.87 9.57 -11.20
N LYS A 9 -5.84 10.05 -11.98
CA LYS A 9 -7.24 9.68 -11.80
C LYS A 9 -7.44 8.18 -11.99
N GLU A 10 -6.82 7.58 -13.01
CA GLU A 10 -6.90 6.16 -13.25
C GLU A 10 -6.24 5.36 -12.11
N THR A 11 -5.14 5.86 -11.56
CA THR A 11 -4.47 5.21 -10.43
C THR A 11 -5.36 5.25 -9.18
N ILE A 12 -6.03 6.38 -8.93
CA ILE A 12 -6.98 6.48 -7.82
C ILE A 12 -8.14 5.49 -8.00
N GLU A 13 -8.68 5.40 -9.22
CA GLU A 13 -9.76 4.45 -9.51
C GLU A 13 -9.31 2.99 -9.32
N LEU A 14 -8.07 2.70 -9.70
CA LEU A 14 -7.48 1.37 -9.45
C LEU A 14 -7.40 1.10 -7.94
N GLY A 15 -7.01 2.09 -7.15
CA GLY A 15 -6.98 1.98 -5.69
C GLY A 15 -8.34 1.65 -5.10
N LYS A 16 -9.40 2.29 -5.60
CA LYS A 16 -10.77 1.99 -5.16
C LYS A 16 -11.16 0.55 -5.50
N LYS A 17 -10.79 0.08 -6.67
CA LYS A 17 -11.08 -1.28 -7.11
C LYS A 17 -10.35 -2.30 -6.24
N ILE A 18 -9.08 -2.06 -5.95
CA ILE A 18 -8.31 -2.91 -5.04
C ILE A 18 -8.96 -2.94 -3.65
N ALA A 19 -9.33 -1.76 -3.14
CA ALA A 19 -9.95 -1.63 -1.81
C ALA A 19 -11.20 -2.49 -1.67
N SER A 20 -12.00 -2.61 -2.73
CA SER A 20 -13.23 -3.41 -2.70
C SER A 20 -12.96 -4.90 -2.45
N LYS A 21 -11.73 -5.35 -2.62
CA LYS A 21 -11.32 -6.74 -2.43
C LYS A 21 -10.49 -6.97 -1.17
N LEU A 22 -10.14 -5.91 -0.45
CA LEU A 22 -9.31 -6.04 0.74
C LEU A 22 -10.12 -6.53 1.94
N GLN A 23 -9.52 -7.38 2.74
CA GLN A 23 -10.10 -7.95 3.95
C GLN A 23 -9.14 -7.82 5.11
N LYS A 24 -9.68 -7.81 6.32
CA LYS A 24 -8.90 -7.76 7.54
C LYS A 24 -7.82 -8.85 7.54
N GLY A 25 -6.61 -8.45 7.89
CA GLY A 25 -5.45 -9.34 7.90
C GLY A 25 -4.63 -9.31 6.62
N MET A 26 -5.09 -8.65 5.58
CA MET A 26 -4.33 -8.52 4.34
C MET A 26 -3.24 -7.46 4.48
N VAL A 27 -2.08 -7.76 3.91
CA VAL A 27 -0.95 -6.82 3.85
C VAL A 27 -0.67 -6.51 2.38
N VAL A 28 -0.59 -5.23 2.06
CA VAL A 28 -0.30 -4.74 0.72
C VAL A 28 1.03 -4.00 0.76
N VAL A 29 2.00 -4.48 0.01
CA VAL A 29 3.33 -3.86 -0.09
C VAL A 29 3.42 -3.09 -1.40
N LEU A 30 3.69 -1.79 -1.30
CA LEU A 30 3.84 -0.92 -2.46
C LEU A 30 5.32 -0.67 -2.71
N THR A 31 5.77 -1.00 -3.90
CA THR A 31 7.15 -0.79 -4.32
C THR A 31 7.21 0.07 -5.59
N GLY A 32 8.38 0.59 -5.88
CA GLY A 32 8.61 1.44 -7.05
C GLY A 32 9.22 2.78 -6.65
N ASP A 33 9.63 3.54 -7.66
CA ASP A 33 10.32 4.80 -7.46
C ASP A 33 9.43 5.90 -6.85
N LEU A 34 10.05 6.90 -6.25
CA LEU A 34 9.37 8.10 -5.78
C LEU A 34 8.59 8.75 -6.93
N GLY A 35 7.37 9.19 -6.66
CA GLY A 35 6.52 9.80 -7.67
C GLY A 35 5.92 8.84 -8.67
N SER A 36 6.00 7.53 -8.42
CA SER A 36 5.52 6.50 -9.35
C SER A 36 4.02 6.22 -9.27
N GLY A 37 3.30 6.79 -8.29
CA GLY A 37 1.86 6.59 -8.15
C GLY A 37 1.42 5.88 -6.88
N LYS A 38 2.35 5.51 -6.00
CA LYS A 38 2.02 4.82 -4.75
C LYS A 38 1.06 5.63 -3.88
N THR A 39 1.30 6.93 -3.77
CA THR A 39 0.45 7.85 -3.01
C THR A 39 -0.97 7.91 -3.58
N LYS A 40 -1.10 7.98 -4.89
CA LYS A 40 -2.41 8.04 -5.55
C LYS A 40 -3.20 6.74 -5.41
N LEU A 41 -2.51 5.62 -5.43
CA LEU A 41 -3.18 4.34 -5.18
C LEU A 41 -3.72 4.28 -3.75
N THR A 42 -2.91 4.69 -2.77
CA THR A 42 -3.31 4.75 -1.38
C THR A 42 -4.49 5.69 -1.18
N GLU A 43 -4.46 6.86 -1.84
CA GLU A 43 -5.57 7.80 -1.84
C GLU A 43 -6.87 7.14 -2.32
N GLY A 44 -6.79 6.36 -3.40
CA GLY A 44 -7.94 5.62 -3.91
C GLY A 44 -8.48 4.59 -2.92
N ILE A 45 -7.59 3.86 -2.27
CA ILE A 45 -7.97 2.89 -1.26
C ILE A 45 -8.70 3.57 -0.10
N LEU A 46 -8.14 4.65 0.43
CA LEU A 46 -8.73 5.38 1.55
C LEU A 46 -10.07 6.02 1.15
N THR A 47 -10.17 6.54 -0.06
CA THR A 47 -11.40 7.14 -0.58
C THR A 47 -12.53 6.11 -0.65
N TYR A 48 -12.22 4.90 -1.06
CA TYR A 48 -13.22 3.81 -1.10
C TYR A 48 -13.86 3.58 0.27
N PHE A 49 -13.07 3.69 1.34
CA PHE A 49 -13.56 3.49 2.70
C PHE A 49 -14.14 4.76 3.35
N GLY A 50 -14.32 5.84 2.58
CA GLY A 50 -14.90 7.07 3.08
C GLY A 50 -13.93 7.94 3.88
N LEU A 51 -12.64 7.74 3.73
CA LEU A 51 -11.60 8.40 4.51
C LEU A 51 -10.89 9.52 3.74
N GLU A 52 -11.47 10.01 2.66
CA GLU A 52 -10.85 11.02 1.77
C GLU A 52 -10.52 12.32 2.48
N ASN A 53 -11.25 12.67 3.54
CA ASN A 53 -10.99 13.89 4.29
C ASN A 53 -9.96 13.70 5.42
N GLU A 54 -9.48 12.48 5.62
CA GLU A 54 -8.53 12.14 6.69
C GLU A 54 -7.16 11.79 6.14
N ILE A 55 -6.99 11.81 4.82
CA ILE A 55 -5.74 11.41 4.17
C ILE A 55 -4.61 12.33 4.57
N SER A 56 -3.53 11.74 5.08
CA SER A 56 -2.29 12.45 5.38
C SER A 56 -1.10 11.58 5.00
N SER A 57 0.02 12.24 4.69
CA SER A 57 1.26 11.51 4.40
C SER A 57 1.90 11.08 5.71
N PRO A 58 2.44 9.85 5.84
CA PRO A 58 3.20 9.42 7.02
C PRO A 58 4.60 10.03 7.02
N THR A 59 4.71 11.33 6.69
CA THR A 59 6.00 12.01 6.53
C THR A 59 6.74 12.16 7.87
N PHE A 60 6.01 12.39 8.94
CA PHE A 60 6.56 12.59 10.28
C PHE A 60 6.29 11.43 11.22
N THR A 61 5.44 10.51 10.82
CA THR A 61 5.11 9.30 11.55
C THR A 61 5.40 8.10 10.66
N ILE A 62 5.77 6.97 11.27
CA ILE A 62 6.04 5.74 10.52
C ILE A 62 4.74 5.10 10.07
N VAL A 63 3.69 5.23 10.88
CA VAL A 63 2.38 4.66 10.56
C VAL A 63 1.28 5.68 10.80
N ASN A 64 0.36 5.78 9.83
CA ASN A 64 -0.90 6.50 9.99
C ASN A 64 -2.02 5.48 10.17
N GLU A 65 -2.84 5.67 11.18
CA GLU A 65 -3.95 4.78 11.50
C GLU A 65 -5.26 5.42 11.05
N TYR A 66 -6.03 4.67 10.27
CA TYR A 66 -7.33 5.12 9.77
C TYR A 66 -8.41 4.13 10.22
N TYR A 67 -9.51 4.64 10.70
CA TYR A 67 -10.61 3.82 11.22
C TYR A 67 -11.87 4.04 10.39
N ALA A 68 -12.16 3.09 9.51
CA ALA A 68 -13.42 3.06 8.78
C ALA A 68 -14.45 2.22 9.55
N ASP A 69 -15.73 2.34 9.18
CA ASP A 69 -16.80 1.63 9.89
C ASP A 69 -16.61 0.11 9.91
N SER A 70 -16.11 -0.44 8.83
CA SER A 70 -15.99 -1.89 8.67
C SER A 70 -14.57 -2.43 8.78
N LEU A 71 -13.56 -1.56 8.73
CA LEU A 71 -12.18 -2.00 8.58
C LEU A 71 -11.21 -0.91 9.03
N ASN A 72 -10.18 -1.32 9.79
CA ASN A 72 -9.07 -0.42 10.12
C ASN A 72 -8.01 -0.52 9.04
N ILE A 73 -7.40 0.60 8.70
CA ILE A 73 -6.35 0.67 7.68
C ILE A 73 -5.12 1.33 8.30
N TYR A 74 -3.97 0.71 8.11
CA TYR A 74 -2.70 1.18 8.63
C TYR A 74 -1.75 1.44 7.47
N HIS A 75 -1.35 2.69 7.30
CA HIS A 75 -0.47 3.09 6.20
C HIS A 75 0.93 3.36 6.77
N PHE A 76 1.88 2.52 6.37
CA PHE A 76 3.28 2.60 6.80
C PHE A 76 4.15 3.19 5.71
N ASP A 77 5.09 4.04 6.11
CA ASP A 77 6.23 4.40 5.27
C ASP A 77 7.49 4.05 6.06
N VAL A 78 8.15 2.98 5.65
CA VAL A 78 9.32 2.46 6.37
C VAL A 78 10.65 2.95 5.77
N TYR A 79 10.61 3.82 4.79
CA TYR A 79 11.82 4.36 4.15
C TYR A 79 12.77 5.04 5.13
N ARG A 80 12.21 5.68 6.18
CA ARG A 80 12.99 6.44 7.15
C ARG A 80 13.51 5.62 8.31
N LEU A 81 13.16 4.35 8.38
CA LEU A 81 13.70 3.48 9.42
C LEU A 81 15.19 3.27 9.20
N ALA A 82 15.98 3.34 10.26
CA ALA A 82 17.41 3.06 10.18
C ALA A 82 17.65 1.58 9.90
N ASP A 83 16.82 0.72 10.50
CA ASP A 83 16.87 -0.73 10.30
C ASP A 83 15.52 -1.37 10.67
N ILE A 84 15.42 -2.68 10.44
CA ILE A 84 14.20 -3.43 10.71
C ILE A 84 13.84 -3.49 12.20
N ASP A 85 14.83 -3.35 13.09
CA ASP A 85 14.57 -3.38 14.53
C ASP A 85 13.66 -2.25 14.97
N GLU A 86 13.75 -1.07 14.33
CA GLU A 86 12.83 0.04 14.62
C GLU A 86 11.38 -0.34 14.31
N PHE A 87 11.15 -1.13 13.26
CA PHE A 87 9.80 -1.59 12.93
C PHE A 87 9.25 -2.48 14.05
N TYR A 88 10.08 -3.37 14.60
CA TYR A 88 9.67 -4.22 15.71
C TYR A 88 9.45 -3.42 16.99
N VAL A 89 10.25 -2.40 17.25
CA VAL A 89 10.11 -1.56 18.44
C VAL A 89 8.76 -0.85 18.48
N ILE A 90 8.26 -0.38 17.34
CA ILE A 90 6.94 0.26 17.27
C ILE A 90 5.78 -0.75 17.25
N GLY A 91 6.09 -2.06 17.30
CA GLY A 91 5.07 -3.10 17.26
C GLY A 91 4.44 -3.26 15.87
N GLY A 92 5.22 -3.00 14.81
CA GLY A 92 4.71 -2.99 13.44
C GLY A 92 3.97 -4.26 13.03
N GLU A 93 4.49 -5.43 13.41
CA GLU A 93 3.88 -6.71 13.05
C GLU A 93 2.55 -6.96 13.76
N GLU A 94 2.29 -6.27 14.88
CA GLU A 94 1.03 -6.40 15.61
C GLU A 94 -0.15 -5.80 14.85
N TYR A 95 0.12 -4.86 13.94
CA TYR A 95 -0.93 -4.24 13.13
C TYR A 95 -1.52 -5.19 12.09
N PHE A 96 -0.72 -6.18 11.64
CA PHE A 96 -1.12 -7.04 10.51
C PHE A 96 -2.44 -7.80 10.74
N GLU A 97 -2.77 -8.14 11.97
CA GLU A 97 -3.99 -8.86 12.29
C GLU A 97 -5.17 -7.94 12.62
N LYS A 98 -4.90 -6.66 12.84
CA LYS A 98 -5.92 -5.69 13.29
C LYS A 98 -6.74 -5.07 12.16
N GLY A 99 -6.24 -5.15 10.94
CA GLY A 99 -6.89 -4.53 9.80
C GLY A 99 -6.13 -4.80 8.53
N VAL A 100 -6.16 -3.86 7.60
CA VAL A 100 -5.36 -3.90 6.37
C VAL A 100 -4.14 -3.03 6.57
N SER A 101 -2.96 -3.55 6.25
CA SER A 101 -1.71 -2.78 6.30
C SER A 101 -1.25 -2.47 4.87
N ILE A 102 -0.98 -1.21 4.60
CA ILE A 102 -0.41 -0.74 3.33
C ILE A 102 0.99 -0.24 3.65
N ILE A 103 2.00 -0.87 3.07
CA ILE A 103 3.39 -0.62 3.43
C ILE A 103 4.17 -0.11 2.23
N GLU A 104 4.59 1.16 2.25
CA GLU A 104 5.51 1.71 1.26
C GLU A 104 6.93 1.38 1.68
N TRP A 105 7.75 0.98 0.69
CA TRP A 105 9.12 0.54 0.92
C TRP A 105 9.22 -0.76 1.73
N GLY A 106 8.20 -1.62 1.63
CA GLY A 106 8.17 -2.87 2.38
C GLY A 106 9.34 -3.81 2.11
N GLU A 107 10.01 -3.68 0.96
CA GLU A 107 11.21 -4.45 0.64
C GLU A 107 12.35 -4.20 1.64
N LEU A 108 12.33 -3.08 2.37
CA LEU A 108 13.32 -2.78 3.38
C LEU A 108 13.12 -3.56 4.69
N ILE A 109 11.92 -4.12 4.88
CA ILE A 109 11.57 -4.87 6.08
C ILE A 109 11.04 -6.26 5.73
N GLU A 110 11.57 -6.87 4.67
CA GLU A 110 11.08 -8.13 4.14
C GLU A 110 10.97 -9.23 5.20
N GLU A 111 11.92 -9.30 6.12
CA GLU A 111 11.92 -10.30 7.21
C GLU A 111 10.72 -10.15 8.15
N ALA A 112 10.17 -8.95 8.29
CA ALA A 112 9.03 -8.69 9.16
C ALA A 112 7.69 -8.90 8.46
N LEU A 113 7.69 -9.03 7.14
CA LEU A 113 6.45 -9.23 6.39
C LEU A 113 5.87 -10.61 6.65
N PRO A 114 4.53 -10.75 6.60
CA PRO A 114 3.92 -12.05 6.72
C PRO A 114 4.29 -12.94 5.52
N LYS A 115 4.05 -14.23 5.65
CA LYS A 115 4.32 -15.19 4.59
C LYS A 115 3.48 -14.90 3.34
N ASP A 116 2.25 -14.46 3.53
CA ASP A 116 1.30 -14.22 2.46
C ASP A 116 0.93 -12.73 2.40
N TYR A 117 1.22 -12.10 1.28
CA TYR A 117 0.88 -10.69 1.09
C TYR A 117 0.73 -10.35 -0.39
N ILE A 118 0.18 -9.17 -0.66
CA ILE A 118 -0.01 -8.66 -2.01
C ILE A 118 1.10 -7.64 -2.27
N LYS A 119 1.82 -7.82 -3.37
CA LYS A 119 2.87 -6.89 -3.77
C LYS A 119 2.42 -6.12 -5.00
N ILE A 120 2.46 -4.79 -4.93
CA ILE A 120 2.09 -3.91 -6.03
C ILE A 120 3.30 -3.06 -6.38
N ASN A 121 3.83 -3.27 -7.58
CA ASN A 121 5.01 -2.56 -8.05
C ASN A 121 4.62 -1.56 -9.13
N PHE A 122 5.11 -0.33 -8.98
CA PHE A 122 4.91 0.76 -9.93
C PHE A 122 6.15 1.00 -10.74
N SER A 123 5.98 1.10 -12.06
CA SER A 123 7.06 1.49 -12.98
C SER A 123 6.60 2.69 -13.79
N ARG A 124 7.47 3.69 -13.90
CA ARG A 124 7.23 4.86 -14.74
C ARG A 124 7.69 4.56 -16.15
N ASP A 125 6.96 5.10 -17.14
CA ASP A 125 7.39 5.04 -18.52
C ASP A 125 8.42 6.16 -18.76
N LEU A 126 9.54 5.82 -19.37
CA LEU A 126 10.61 6.79 -19.63
C LEU A 126 10.26 7.81 -20.72
N GLU A 127 9.34 7.45 -21.61
CA GLU A 127 8.94 8.31 -22.73
C GLU A 127 7.63 9.07 -22.46
N ASN A 128 6.79 8.59 -21.55
CA ASN A 128 5.51 9.19 -21.23
C ASN A 128 5.38 9.37 -19.73
N GLU A 129 5.51 10.61 -19.25
CA GLU A 129 5.52 10.94 -17.83
C GLU A 129 4.23 10.61 -17.08
N THR A 130 3.10 10.52 -17.79
CA THR A 130 1.81 10.23 -17.15
C THR A 130 1.48 8.75 -17.09
N LEU A 131 2.21 7.92 -17.82
CA LEU A 131 1.93 6.50 -17.92
C LEU A 131 2.64 5.73 -16.82
N ARG A 132 1.90 4.84 -16.14
CA ARG A 132 2.44 3.96 -15.12
C ARG A 132 2.05 2.52 -15.44
N THR A 133 2.99 1.60 -15.25
CA THR A 133 2.70 0.17 -15.26
C THR A 133 2.59 -0.29 -13.81
N VAL A 134 1.46 -0.88 -13.47
CA VAL A 134 1.17 -1.37 -12.12
C VAL A 134 1.12 -2.89 -12.17
N LYS A 135 2.08 -3.53 -11.50
CA LYS A 135 2.16 -4.98 -11.46
C LYS A 135 1.70 -5.49 -10.10
N ILE A 136 0.64 -6.30 -10.09
CA ILE A 136 0.07 -6.87 -8.88
C ILE A 136 0.46 -8.35 -8.81
N GLU A 137 1.11 -8.74 -7.73
CA GLU A 137 1.56 -10.10 -7.49
C GLU A 137 1.07 -10.62 -6.16
N ASN A 138 0.64 -11.87 -6.13
CA ASN A 138 0.33 -12.58 -4.90
C ASN A 138 1.60 -13.27 -4.43
N VAL A 139 2.04 -12.98 -3.21
CA VAL A 139 3.21 -13.62 -2.60
C VAL A 139 2.70 -14.61 -1.56
N GLY A 140 3.14 -15.86 -1.65
CA GLY A 140 2.66 -16.93 -0.78
C GLY A 140 1.36 -17.56 -1.32
N ASN A 141 0.49 -17.95 -0.40
CA ASN A 141 -0.76 -18.66 -0.72
C ASN A 141 -2.00 -17.77 -0.69
N ILE A 142 -1.85 -16.49 -0.87
CA ILE A 142 -2.98 -15.57 -0.90
C ILE A 142 -3.65 -15.62 -2.29
N GLU A 143 -4.98 -15.60 -2.29
CA GLU A 143 -5.77 -15.51 -3.51
C GLU A 143 -6.41 -14.13 -3.60
N PHE A 144 -5.76 -13.24 -4.30
CA PHE A 144 -6.27 -11.90 -4.54
C PHE A 144 -6.34 -11.66 -6.04
N SER A 145 -7.50 -11.19 -6.52
CA SER A 145 -7.68 -10.84 -7.93
C SER A 145 -8.70 -9.70 -8.06
N LEU A 146 -8.52 -8.92 -9.08
CA LEU A 146 -9.44 -7.83 -9.42
C LEU A 146 -10.58 -8.29 -10.31
#